data_81280bd395aee931c3c445d73cab6f0c
#
_entry.id   81280bd395aee931c3c445d73cab6f0c
#
_cell.length_a   1.000
_cell.length_b   1.000
_cell.length_c   1.000
_cell.angle_alpha   90.00
_cell.angle_beta   90.00
_cell.angle_gamma   90.00
#
_symmetry.space_group_name_H-M   'P 1'
#
loop_
_entity.id
_entity.type
_entity.pdbx_description
1 polymer ?
#
loop_
_entity_poly.entity_id
_entity_poly.type
_entity_poly.pdbx_seq_one_letter_code
_entity_poly.pdbx_strand_id
1 'polypeptide(L)'
;SGRYDGSSRFASGNRWGFFPSFSAGYDIARTDYFKQWSLPVSQLKVRLSYGRLGNQNGAGLYDYLNFMTLRPDYSNAWLLSGVTSATPVRGTVALTPSMVSPYITWEKVDNANLGFDLTLLNNRLTITADIYQRTTKDMIDPAEAIPDIGGIAVDQRAKVNNATLRNRGWELSVNWSDQLKNGFSYGIGFNIFDYKAVVTKYNNPEGLIYNNHTGLVRNKGYYQGMDLGEIWGYEANDLFLTNQEVDEYLRGVDMSFFKPNKDWQRGDLKYIDSNGDGKIDPGSGTLKDHGDLKIIGNTTPRYSFGLNLHAGYKGFEVSALFQGVMKRDFPMAASTYLFSGDSNFFKEHLDYYNVYNPGAYLPRLTKPDSPEYNANVGYNTSRYLLNAAYMRLKNLMISYNFQPKLVKKMGLENLKVYFTCDNLFTIDNLPDVFDPETLNQVNTWAGGSNETAPGLTSPMKQNGNGKVYPLNKNYVFGIEFTF
;
A
#
# COMPACT_ATOMS: atom_id res chain seq x y z
N SER A 1 -0.09 27.51 -18.96
CA SER A 1 1.18 27.03 -19.52
C SER A 1 0.98 25.76 -20.32
N GLY A 2 1.93 25.42 -21.19
CA GLY A 2 1.94 24.17 -21.93
C GLY A 2 3.38 23.72 -22.17
N ARG A 3 3.62 22.40 -22.14
CA ARG A 3 4.93 21.80 -22.36
C ARG A 3 4.82 20.74 -23.45
N TYR A 4 5.81 20.67 -24.32
CA TYR A 4 5.92 19.69 -25.37
C TYR A 4 7.20 18.89 -25.16
N ASP A 5 7.06 17.62 -24.77
CA ASP A 5 8.17 16.76 -24.38
C ASP A 5 8.33 15.58 -25.34
N GLY A 6 9.58 15.17 -25.57
CA GLY A 6 9.92 13.99 -26.35
C GLY A 6 10.70 12.97 -25.54
N SER A 7 10.46 11.68 -25.77
CA SER A 7 11.19 10.59 -25.13
C SER A 7 11.62 9.52 -26.13
N SER A 8 12.88 9.11 -26.04
CA SER A 8 13.44 8.00 -26.82
C SER A 8 12.98 6.61 -26.38
N ARG A 9 12.25 6.52 -25.25
CA ARG A 9 11.64 5.26 -24.79
C ARG A 9 10.52 4.79 -25.72
N PHE A 10 10.01 5.67 -26.56
CA PHE A 10 8.93 5.41 -27.50
C PHE A 10 9.41 5.39 -28.94
N ALA A 11 8.75 4.62 -29.79
CA ALA A 11 9.02 4.61 -31.23
C ALA A 11 8.83 5.99 -31.85
N SER A 12 9.44 6.24 -33.01
CA SER A 12 9.54 7.59 -33.61
C SER A 12 8.21 8.32 -33.75
N GLY A 13 7.11 7.63 -34.07
CA GLY A 13 5.77 8.20 -34.18
C GLY A 13 5.07 8.56 -32.86
N ASN A 14 5.55 8.06 -31.71
CA ASN A 14 4.88 8.15 -30.40
C ASN A 14 5.71 8.89 -29.35
N ARG A 15 6.84 9.49 -29.75
CA ARG A 15 7.82 10.13 -28.85
C ARG A 15 7.31 11.39 -28.17
N TRP A 16 6.49 12.16 -28.88
CA TRP A 16 6.15 13.51 -28.48
C TRP A 16 4.80 13.59 -27.80
N GLY A 17 4.73 14.31 -26.68
CA GLY A 17 3.50 14.56 -25.93
C GLY A 17 3.32 16.04 -25.60
N PHE A 18 2.08 16.52 -25.67
CA PHE A 18 1.71 17.87 -25.25
C PHE A 18 1.00 17.85 -23.89
N PHE A 19 1.48 18.65 -22.94
CA PHE A 19 1.05 18.67 -21.55
C PHE A 19 0.64 20.09 -21.14
N PRO A 20 -0.65 20.44 -21.31
CA PRO A 20 -1.17 21.73 -20.92
C PRO A 20 -1.46 21.81 -19.43
N SER A 21 -1.39 23.02 -18.86
CA SER A 21 -1.87 23.32 -17.50
C SER A 21 -2.50 24.70 -17.40
N PHE A 22 -3.48 24.80 -16.53
CA PHE A 22 -4.20 26.01 -16.22
C PHE A 22 -4.41 26.12 -14.72
N SER A 23 -4.28 27.34 -14.17
CA SER A 23 -4.64 27.60 -12.77
C SER A 23 -5.21 29.00 -12.65
N ALA A 24 -6.21 29.14 -11.77
CA ALA A 24 -6.81 30.40 -11.39
C ALA A 24 -7.01 30.44 -9.88
N GLY A 25 -6.84 31.62 -9.30
CA GLY A 25 -7.12 31.85 -7.88
C GLY A 25 -7.72 33.22 -7.69
N TYR A 26 -8.74 33.29 -6.85
CA TYR A 26 -9.43 34.54 -6.54
C TYR A 26 -9.60 34.69 -5.03
N ASP A 27 -9.07 35.79 -4.50
CA ASP A 27 -9.17 36.13 -3.08
C ASP A 27 -10.36 37.06 -2.85
N ILE A 28 -11.45 36.47 -2.41
CA ILE A 28 -12.72 37.15 -2.17
C ILE A 28 -12.58 38.19 -1.05
N ALA A 29 -11.78 37.89 -0.01
CA ALA A 29 -11.61 38.77 1.14
C ALA A 29 -10.94 40.12 0.77
N ARG A 30 -10.24 40.20 -0.34
CA ARG A 30 -9.60 41.41 -0.83
C ARG A 30 -10.54 42.32 -1.60
N THR A 31 -11.74 41.87 -1.94
CA THR A 31 -12.70 42.66 -2.69
C THR A 31 -13.34 43.74 -1.80
N ASP A 32 -13.64 44.92 -2.35
CA ASP A 32 -14.22 46.02 -1.61
C ASP A 32 -15.64 45.68 -1.12
N TYR A 33 -16.37 44.89 -1.88
CA TYR A 33 -17.67 44.34 -1.48
C TYR A 33 -17.60 43.52 -0.20
N PHE A 34 -16.61 42.62 -0.09
CA PHE A 34 -16.44 41.77 1.10
C PHE A 34 -15.96 42.54 2.32
N LYS A 35 -15.10 43.53 2.14
CA LYS A 35 -14.61 44.39 3.23
C LYS A 35 -15.73 45.18 3.92
N GLN A 36 -16.81 45.48 3.21
CA GLN A 36 -17.98 46.18 3.80
C GLN A 36 -18.66 45.36 4.89
N TRP A 37 -18.52 44.04 4.89
CA TRP A 37 -19.16 43.16 5.89
C TRP A 37 -18.42 43.15 7.24
N SER A 38 -17.25 43.77 7.35
CA SER A 38 -16.47 43.87 8.59
C SER A 38 -16.28 42.55 9.33
N LEU A 39 -16.24 41.43 8.60
CA LEU A 39 -16.04 40.10 9.15
C LEU A 39 -14.56 39.92 9.56
N PRO A 40 -14.28 39.12 10.61
CA PRO A 40 -12.91 38.86 11.06
C PRO A 40 -12.18 37.84 10.14
N VAL A 41 -12.30 38.06 8.81
CA VAL A 41 -11.74 37.23 7.74
C VAL A 41 -10.60 38.00 7.09
N SER A 42 -9.37 37.47 7.23
CA SER A 42 -8.18 38.07 6.63
C SER A 42 -7.92 37.55 5.21
N GLN A 43 -8.35 36.32 4.92
CA GLN A 43 -8.26 35.70 3.61
C GLN A 43 -9.43 34.76 3.36
N LEU A 44 -9.99 34.82 2.18
CA LEU A 44 -10.94 33.84 1.64
C LEU A 44 -10.63 33.66 0.16
N LYS A 45 -9.80 32.65 -0.14
CA LYS A 45 -9.31 32.41 -1.50
C LYS A 45 -9.86 31.11 -2.04
N VAL A 46 -10.38 31.15 -3.26
CA VAL A 46 -10.76 29.96 -4.03
C VAL A 46 -9.68 29.72 -5.08
N ARG A 47 -9.29 28.48 -5.23
CA ARG A 47 -8.27 28.00 -6.18
C ARG A 47 -8.86 26.94 -7.09
N LEU A 48 -8.62 27.06 -8.37
CA LEU A 48 -8.95 26.05 -9.37
C LEU A 48 -7.70 25.75 -10.19
N SER A 49 -7.38 24.49 -10.39
CA SER A 49 -6.31 24.09 -11.28
C SER A 49 -6.66 22.84 -12.07
N TYR A 50 -6.18 22.79 -13.29
CA TYR A 50 -6.18 21.62 -14.14
C TYR A 50 -4.83 21.52 -14.83
N GLY A 51 -4.25 20.31 -14.85
CA GLY A 51 -3.00 20.07 -15.54
C GLY A 51 -2.90 18.64 -16.04
N ARG A 52 -2.26 18.48 -17.18
CA ARG A 52 -1.87 17.19 -17.73
C ARG A 52 -0.37 17.04 -17.62
N LEU A 53 0.08 15.89 -17.11
CA LEU A 53 1.47 15.48 -17.01
C LEU A 53 1.69 14.23 -17.84
N GLY A 54 2.86 14.11 -18.46
CA GLY A 54 3.32 12.88 -19.11
C GLY A 54 4.14 12.04 -18.13
N ASN A 55 3.86 10.74 -18.09
CA ASN A 55 4.68 9.77 -17.38
C ASN A 55 5.22 8.75 -18.38
N GLN A 56 6.52 8.49 -18.33
CA GLN A 56 7.21 7.52 -19.19
C GLN A 56 7.74 6.32 -18.40
N ASN A 57 7.57 6.30 -17.07
CA ASN A 57 8.21 5.30 -16.21
C ASN A 57 7.63 3.90 -16.37
N GLY A 58 6.42 3.76 -16.91
CA GLY A 58 5.83 2.47 -17.28
C GLY A 58 6.54 1.80 -18.47
N ALA A 59 7.20 2.60 -19.34
CA ALA A 59 7.98 2.09 -20.45
C ALA A 59 9.43 1.80 -20.01
N GLY A 60 9.92 0.60 -20.31
CA GLY A 60 11.34 0.27 -20.22
C GLY A 60 12.18 0.98 -21.30
N LEU A 61 13.48 0.80 -21.21
CA LEU A 61 14.38 1.22 -22.28
C LEU A 61 14.21 0.25 -23.45
N TYR A 62 13.87 0.78 -24.63
CA TYR A 62 13.77 -0.04 -25.85
C TYR A 62 12.65 -1.07 -25.89
N ASP A 63 11.57 -0.94 -25.08
CA ASP A 63 10.41 -1.85 -25.08
C ASP A 63 9.71 -1.97 -26.46
N TYR A 64 10.02 -1.09 -27.40
CA TYR A 64 9.52 -1.13 -28.78
C TYR A 64 10.46 -1.86 -29.76
N LEU A 65 11.65 -2.31 -29.29
CA LEU A 65 12.60 -3.07 -30.11
C LEU A 65 12.56 -4.54 -29.72
N ASN A 66 12.58 -5.37 -30.75
CA ASN A 66 12.63 -6.81 -30.58
C ASN A 66 14.09 -7.28 -30.50
N PHE A 67 14.46 -7.91 -29.38
CA PHE A 67 15.79 -8.45 -29.15
C PHE A 67 15.75 -9.97 -28.98
N MET A 68 16.63 -10.66 -29.66
CA MET A 68 16.87 -12.08 -29.43
C MET A 68 17.94 -12.24 -28.36
N THR A 69 17.63 -12.93 -27.27
CA THR A 69 18.58 -13.22 -26.20
C THR A 69 19.26 -14.53 -26.45
N LEU A 70 20.59 -14.50 -26.55
CA LEU A 70 21.44 -15.71 -26.61
C LEU A 70 21.90 -16.05 -25.20
N ARG A 71 21.66 -17.28 -24.77
CA ARG A 71 22.18 -17.79 -23.48
C ARG A 71 23.07 -18.98 -23.67
N PRO A 72 24.38 -18.82 -23.42
CA PRO A 72 25.29 -19.97 -23.29
C PRO A 72 24.93 -20.73 -22.01
N ASP A 73 25.17 -22.03 -22.03
CA ASP A 73 24.97 -22.92 -20.87
C ASP A 73 23.57 -22.87 -20.22
N TYR A 74 22.53 -22.60 -21.02
CA TYR A 74 21.16 -22.58 -20.52
C TYR A 74 20.76 -23.95 -19.95
N SER A 75 20.17 -23.97 -18.74
CA SER A 75 19.83 -25.21 -18.01
C SER A 75 18.92 -26.16 -18.79
N ASN A 76 18.06 -25.62 -19.66
CA ASN A 76 17.17 -26.39 -20.52
C ASN A 76 17.71 -26.62 -21.94
N ALA A 77 18.98 -26.28 -22.20
CA ALA A 77 19.63 -26.56 -23.47
C ALA A 77 19.92 -28.05 -23.61
N TRP A 78 19.86 -28.54 -24.84
CA TRP A 78 20.30 -29.91 -25.14
C TRP A 78 21.78 -30.07 -24.78
N LEU A 79 22.12 -31.23 -24.17
CA LEU A 79 23.52 -31.62 -23.96
C LEU A 79 24.07 -32.12 -25.29
N LEU A 80 25.00 -31.38 -25.81
CA LEU A 80 25.73 -31.79 -27.01
C LEU A 80 26.97 -32.55 -26.54
N SER A 81 27.05 -33.86 -26.80
CA SER A 81 28.31 -34.61 -26.61
C SER A 81 29.14 -34.44 -27.87
N GLY A 82 30.27 -33.78 -27.76
CA GLY A 82 31.29 -33.83 -28.81
C GLY A 82 31.89 -35.23 -28.90
N VAL A 83 32.17 -35.68 -30.11
CA VAL A 83 32.77 -37.00 -30.40
C VAL A 83 34.12 -37.22 -29.71
N THR A 84 34.69 -36.16 -29.13
CA THR A 84 36.04 -36.16 -28.53
C THR A 84 36.11 -35.64 -27.08
N SER A 85 34.96 -35.23 -26.46
CA SER A 85 34.96 -34.71 -25.09
C SER A 85 34.21 -35.63 -24.14
N ALA A 86 34.85 -36.02 -23.05
CA ALA A 86 34.26 -36.84 -21.99
C ALA A 86 33.20 -36.08 -21.16
N THR A 87 33.10 -34.76 -21.31
CA THR A 87 32.13 -33.92 -20.60
C THR A 87 31.07 -33.35 -21.56
N PRO A 88 29.78 -33.62 -21.31
CA PRO A 88 28.71 -33.02 -22.11
C PRO A 88 28.74 -31.48 -22.01
N VAL A 89 28.67 -30.80 -23.15
CA VAL A 89 28.64 -29.34 -23.23
C VAL A 89 27.20 -28.91 -23.59
N ARG A 90 26.69 -27.92 -22.90
CA ARG A 90 25.41 -27.28 -23.25
C ARG A 90 25.63 -26.32 -24.41
N GLY A 91 24.75 -26.39 -25.40
CA GLY A 91 24.76 -25.46 -26.53
C GLY A 91 24.22 -24.05 -26.13
N THR A 92 24.65 -23.03 -26.86
CA THR A 92 24.06 -21.72 -26.79
C THR A 92 22.65 -21.78 -27.37
N VAL A 93 21.66 -21.30 -26.60
CA VAL A 93 20.24 -21.26 -26.99
C VAL A 93 19.86 -19.86 -27.33
N ALA A 94 19.18 -19.68 -28.45
CA ALA A 94 18.44 -18.45 -28.75
C ALA A 94 17.04 -18.55 -28.13
N LEU A 95 16.73 -17.69 -27.19
CA LEU A 95 15.39 -17.64 -26.59
C LEU A 95 14.40 -16.93 -27.53
N THR A 96 13.15 -17.38 -27.51
CA THR A 96 12.06 -16.70 -28.20
C THR A 96 12.03 -15.24 -27.74
N PRO A 97 12.09 -14.26 -28.67
CA PRO A 97 12.03 -12.85 -28.29
C PRO A 97 10.69 -12.53 -27.64
N SER A 98 10.72 -11.61 -26.67
CA SER A 98 9.49 -11.07 -26.11
C SER A 98 8.71 -10.32 -27.19
N MET A 99 7.38 -10.36 -27.12
CA MET A 99 6.56 -9.57 -28.00
C MET A 99 6.75 -8.07 -27.71
N VAL A 100 6.72 -7.26 -28.73
CA VAL A 100 6.88 -5.81 -28.62
C VAL A 100 5.71 -5.10 -29.29
N SER A 101 5.38 -3.92 -28.78
CA SER A 101 4.41 -3.03 -29.39
C SER A 101 5.09 -1.73 -29.80
N PRO A 102 5.10 -1.36 -31.08
CA PRO A 102 5.62 -0.07 -31.52
C PRO A 102 4.69 1.10 -31.15
N TYR A 103 3.50 0.81 -30.64
CA TYR A 103 2.46 1.80 -30.37
C TYR A 103 2.47 2.33 -28.91
N ILE A 104 3.39 1.87 -28.08
CA ILE A 104 3.54 2.39 -26.73
C ILE A 104 3.82 3.89 -26.77
N THR A 105 3.08 4.64 -25.96
CA THR A 105 3.21 6.08 -25.81
C THR A 105 3.12 6.52 -24.35
N TRP A 106 3.17 7.83 -24.13
CA TRP A 106 3.08 8.44 -22.80
C TRP A 106 1.83 8.03 -22.03
N GLU A 107 2.01 7.68 -20.80
CA GLU A 107 0.90 7.69 -19.83
C GLU A 107 0.54 9.15 -19.52
N LYS A 108 -0.74 9.46 -19.44
CA LYS A 108 -1.25 10.81 -19.24
C LYS A 108 -1.89 10.91 -17.86
N VAL A 109 -1.38 11.84 -17.05
CA VAL A 109 -1.94 12.09 -15.71
C VAL A 109 -2.69 13.42 -15.75
N ASP A 110 -4.01 13.35 -15.84
CA ASP A 110 -4.90 14.50 -15.71
C ASP A 110 -5.19 14.75 -14.24
N ASN A 111 -4.90 15.96 -13.75
CA ASN A 111 -5.14 16.37 -12.38
C ASN A 111 -6.04 17.61 -12.36
N ALA A 112 -7.20 17.52 -11.71
CA ALA A 112 -8.11 18.61 -11.45
C ALA A 112 -8.21 18.83 -9.94
N ASN A 113 -8.08 20.08 -9.49
CA ASN A 113 -8.13 20.42 -8.06
C ASN A 113 -9.00 21.69 -7.87
N LEU A 114 -9.81 21.67 -6.81
CA LEU A 114 -10.54 22.81 -6.28
C LEU A 114 -10.12 22.99 -4.82
N GLY A 115 -9.57 24.15 -4.49
CA GLY A 115 -9.06 24.45 -3.16
C GLY A 115 -9.68 25.73 -2.58
N PHE A 116 -9.73 25.77 -1.24
CA PHE A 116 -10.20 26.89 -0.44
C PHE A 116 -9.17 27.21 0.63
N ASP A 117 -8.77 28.47 0.75
CA ASP A 117 -7.93 28.97 1.83
C ASP A 117 -8.72 30.01 2.61
N LEU A 118 -8.86 29.79 3.90
CA LEU A 118 -9.60 30.64 4.81
C LEU A 118 -8.70 31.02 5.99
N THR A 119 -8.52 32.31 6.25
CA THR A 119 -7.79 32.82 7.41
C THR A 119 -8.68 33.78 8.20
N LEU A 120 -8.82 33.51 9.47
CA LEU A 120 -9.77 34.15 10.38
C LEU A 120 -9.08 34.69 11.65
N LEU A 121 -9.82 35.54 12.40
CA LEU A 121 -9.50 35.94 13.75
C LEU A 121 -8.10 36.54 13.91
N ASN A 122 -7.77 37.52 13.06
CA ASN A 122 -6.44 38.15 13.02
C ASN A 122 -5.30 37.14 12.79
N ASN A 123 -5.51 36.23 11.83
CA ASN A 123 -4.57 35.18 11.43
C ASN A 123 -4.32 34.09 12.47
N ARG A 124 -5.18 33.95 13.50
CA ARG A 124 -5.05 32.88 14.49
C ARG A 124 -5.54 31.54 13.97
N LEU A 125 -6.56 31.55 13.12
CA LEU A 125 -7.13 30.33 12.51
C LEU A 125 -6.92 30.35 11.00
N THR A 126 -6.24 29.32 10.50
CA THR A 126 -6.08 29.08 9.07
C THR A 126 -6.65 27.70 8.71
N ILE A 127 -7.54 27.66 7.72
CA ILE A 127 -8.13 26.43 7.20
C ILE A 127 -7.81 26.36 5.70
N THR A 128 -7.26 25.24 5.27
CA THR A 128 -7.07 24.92 3.86
C THR A 128 -7.79 23.61 3.55
N ALA A 129 -8.62 23.61 2.53
CA ALA A 129 -9.36 22.44 2.08
C ALA A 129 -9.19 22.28 0.58
N ASP A 130 -8.89 21.07 0.13
CA ASP A 130 -8.72 20.72 -1.26
C ASP A 130 -9.56 19.48 -1.60
N ILE A 131 -10.18 19.48 -2.77
CA ILE A 131 -10.83 18.31 -3.37
C ILE A 131 -10.20 18.12 -4.73
N TYR A 132 -9.76 16.90 -5.01
CA TYR A 132 -9.05 16.63 -6.26
C TYR A 132 -9.51 15.35 -6.95
N GLN A 133 -9.32 15.32 -8.26
CA GLN A 133 -9.39 14.11 -9.06
C GLN A 133 -8.14 14.01 -9.92
N ARG A 134 -7.41 12.92 -9.74
CA ARG A 134 -6.26 12.54 -10.57
C ARG A 134 -6.63 11.30 -11.38
N THR A 135 -6.52 11.39 -12.70
CA THR A 135 -6.80 10.27 -13.60
C THR A 135 -5.55 9.96 -14.40
N THR A 136 -4.97 8.79 -14.17
CA THR A 136 -3.86 8.27 -14.97
C THR A 136 -4.44 7.43 -16.09
N LYS A 137 -4.34 7.93 -17.32
CA LYS A 137 -4.84 7.30 -18.54
C LYS A 137 -3.70 6.68 -19.31
N ASP A 138 -4.05 5.73 -20.17
CA ASP A 138 -3.11 5.07 -21.06
C ASP A 138 -1.92 4.45 -20.30
N MET A 139 -2.18 3.89 -19.10
CA MET A 139 -1.17 3.20 -18.30
C MET A 139 -0.65 1.98 -19.06
N ILE A 140 0.68 1.81 -19.00
CA ILE A 140 1.38 0.73 -19.70
C ILE A 140 1.32 -0.53 -18.85
N ASP A 141 0.77 -1.58 -19.41
CA ASP A 141 0.63 -2.90 -18.79
C ASP A 141 0.79 -4.01 -19.85
N PRO A 142 1.07 -5.27 -19.49
CA PRO A 142 1.06 -6.37 -20.44
C PRO A 142 -0.24 -6.44 -21.23
N ALA A 143 -0.14 -6.77 -22.51
CA ALA A 143 -1.30 -7.03 -23.37
C ALA A 143 -2.12 -8.21 -22.82
N GLU A 144 -3.32 -8.33 -23.37
CA GLU A 144 -4.24 -9.44 -23.07
C GLU A 144 -3.56 -10.82 -23.10
N ALA A 145 -4.10 -11.74 -22.31
CA ALA A 145 -3.62 -13.11 -22.28
C ALA A 145 -3.74 -13.75 -23.65
N ILE A 146 -2.63 -14.27 -24.14
CA ILE A 146 -2.60 -15.12 -25.33
C ILE A 146 -2.80 -16.55 -24.85
N PRO A 147 -3.61 -17.37 -25.56
CA PRO A 147 -3.77 -18.78 -25.21
C PRO A 147 -2.42 -19.49 -25.06
N ASP A 148 -2.29 -20.35 -24.06
CA ASP A 148 -1.04 -21.05 -23.73
C ASP A 148 -0.50 -21.89 -24.90
N ILE A 149 -1.35 -22.31 -25.85
CA ILE A 149 -0.93 -23.00 -27.07
C ILE A 149 0.02 -22.14 -27.94
N GLY A 150 0.02 -20.81 -27.74
CA GLY A 150 0.95 -19.92 -28.42
C GLY A 150 2.39 -19.99 -27.88
N GLY A 151 2.61 -20.68 -26.76
CA GLY A 151 3.93 -20.87 -26.15
C GLY A 151 4.60 -19.57 -25.65
N ILE A 152 3.84 -18.50 -25.45
CA ILE A 152 4.32 -17.19 -25.03
C ILE A 152 4.04 -17.03 -23.53
N ALA A 153 5.11 -16.93 -22.74
CA ALA A 153 4.98 -16.69 -21.31
C ALA A 153 4.41 -15.31 -21.00
N VAL A 154 3.81 -15.15 -19.82
CA VAL A 154 3.16 -13.89 -19.38
C VAL A 154 4.12 -12.70 -19.41
N ASP A 155 5.37 -12.91 -19.04
CA ASP A 155 6.44 -11.90 -19.04
C ASP A 155 6.98 -11.57 -20.44
N GLN A 156 6.64 -12.36 -21.44
CA GLN A 156 7.02 -12.16 -22.85
C GLN A 156 5.93 -11.43 -23.66
N ARG A 157 4.80 -11.09 -23.06
CA ARG A 157 3.72 -10.38 -23.75
C ARG A 157 4.12 -8.93 -24.03
N ALA A 158 3.63 -8.40 -25.15
CA ALA A 158 3.82 -7.00 -25.47
C ALA A 158 3.21 -6.10 -24.41
N LYS A 159 3.87 -5.00 -24.08
CA LYS A 159 3.26 -3.94 -23.28
C LYS A 159 2.39 -3.05 -24.17
N VAL A 160 1.27 -2.58 -23.64
CA VAL A 160 0.31 -1.71 -24.34
C VAL A 160 -0.27 -0.68 -23.38
N ASN A 161 -0.75 0.45 -23.91
CA ASN A 161 -1.45 1.47 -23.13
C ASN A 161 -2.93 1.08 -22.97
N ASN A 162 -3.28 0.25 -22.00
CA ASN A 162 -4.62 -0.33 -21.88
C ASN A 162 -5.37 -0.03 -20.59
N ALA A 163 -4.71 0.51 -19.56
CA ALA A 163 -5.31 0.72 -18.26
C ALA A 163 -5.56 2.19 -17.93
N THR A 164 -6.55 2.45 -17.10
CA THR A 164 -6.86 3.79 -16.55
C THR A 164 -7.21 3.67 -15.08
N LEU A 165 -6.51 4.46 -14.26
CA LEU A 165 -6.75 4.57 -12.82
C LEU A 165 -7.27 5.98 -12.50
N ARG A 166 -8.35 6.06 -11.73
CA ARG A 166 -8.90 7.30 -11.21
C ARG A 166 -8.77 7.36 -9.71
N ASN A 167 -8.05 8.35 -9.22
CA ASN A 167 -7.93 8.66 -7.81
C ASN A 167 -8.73 9.94 -7.50
N ARG A 168 -9.66 9.86 -6.54
CA ARG A 168 -10.39 11.00 -5.99
C ARG A 168 -10.08 11.11 -4.52
N GLY A 169 -9.79 12.31 -4.07
CA GLY A 169 -9.47 12.55 -2.69
C GLY A 169 -9.81 13.95 -2.23
N TRP A 170 -9.66 14.14 -0.95
CA TRP A 170 -9.80 15.44 -0.28
C TRP A 170 -8.73 15.57 0.80
N GLU A 171 -8.37 16.80 1.09
CA GLU A 171 -7.39 17.17 2.11
C GLU A 171 -7.96 18.33 2.93
N LEU A 172 -7.75 18.30 4.24
CA LEU A 172 -8.15 19.36 5.16
C LEU A 172 -6.97 19.64 6.11
N SER A 173 -6.60 20.90 6.20
CA SER A 173 -5.62 21.39 7.18
C SER A 173 -6.24 22.51 8.01
N VAL A 174 -6.16 22.41 9.32
CA VAL A 174 -6.64 23.41 10.27
C VAL A 174 -5.51 23.77 11.21
N ASN A 175 -5.12 25.04 11.23
CA ASN A 175 -4.05 25.53 12.10
C ASN A 175 -4.60 26.65 12.99
N TRP A 176 -4.45 26.47 14.27
CA TRP A 176 -4.71 27.48 15.28
C TRP A 176 -3.42 27.88 15.96
N SER A 177 -3.21 29.19 16.14
CA SER A 177 -2.03 29.72 16.84
C SER A 177 -2.43 31.00 17.57
N ASP A 178 -2.12 31.09 18.86
CA ASP A 178 -2.43 32.25 19.66
C ASP A 178 -1.36 32.50 20.75
N GLN A 179 -1.30 33.75 21.21
CA GLN A 179 -0.45 34.16 22.33
C GLN A 179 -1.28 34.96 23.34
N LEU A 180 -1.31 34.48 24.55
CA LEU A 180 -2.02 35.12 25.66
C LEU A 180 -1.24 36.33 26.18
N LYS A 181 -1.93 37.28 26.86
CA LYS A 181 -1.33 38.49 27.44
C LYS A 181 -0.23 38.21 28.47
N ASN A 182 -0.23 37.05 29.11
CA ASN A 182 0.78 36.60 30.06
C ASN A 182 2.05 36.06 29.39
N GLY A 183 2.13 36.06 28.07
CA GLY A 183 3.23 35.55 27.28
C GLY A 183 3.19 34.05 26.99
N PHE A 184 2.12 33.32 27.37
CA PHE A 184 1.93 31.94 26.98
C PHE A 184 1.51 31.87 25.51
N SER A 185 2.27 31.16 24.69
CA SER A 185 1.97 30.86 23.29
C SER A 185 1.56 29.42 23.13
N TYR A 186 0.59 29.14 22.26
CA TYR A 186 0.18 27.77 21.93
C TYR A 186 -0.36 27.69 20.52
N GLY A 187 -0.27 26.49 19.97
CA GLY A 187 -0.83 26.21 18.66
C GLY A 187 -1.16 24.75 18.48
N ILE A 188 -2.15 24.53 17.63
CA ILE A 188 -2.66 23.21 17.22
C ILE A 188 -2.75 23.22 15.71
N GLY A 189 -2.01 22.33 15.06
CA GLY A 189 -2.12 22.05 13.64
C GLY A 189 -2.68 20.66 13.43
N PHE A 190 -3.77 20.53 12.71
CA PHE A 190 -4.37 19.26 12.35
C PHE A 190 -4.49 19.16 10.84
N ASN A 191 -4.01 18.08 10.26
CA ASN A 191 -4.23 17.76 8.86
C ASN A 191 -4.79 16.34 8.74
N ILE A 192 -5.70 16.17 7.81
CA ILE A 192 -6.29 14.87 7.48
C ILE A 192 -6.55 14.82 5.98
N PHE A 193 -6.29 13.67 5.41
CA PHE A 193 -6.62 13.41 4.01
C PHE A 193 -7.14 11.99 3.80
N ASP A 194 -7.93 11.85 2.76
CA ASP A 194 -8.42 10.55 2.33
C ASP A 194 -8.55 10.50 0.81
N TYR A 195 -8.37 9.32 0.25
CA TYR A 195 -8.53 9.09 -1.18
C TYR A 195 -9.04 7.70 -1.48
N LYS A 196 -9.66 7.58 -2.64
CA LYS A 196 -10.11 6.33 -3.24
C LYS A 196 -9.58 6.22 -4.66
N ALA A 197 -8.85 5.16 -4.96
CA ALA A 197 -8.28 4.88 -6.26
C ALA A 197 -9.00 3.70 -6.91
N VAL A 198 -9.67 3.95 -8.03
CA VAL A 198 -10.50 2.97 -8.75
C VAL A 198 -9.94 2.73 -10.14
N VAL A 199 -9.82 1.48 -10.51
CA VAL A 199 -9.50 1.05 -11.88
C VAL A 199 -10.73 1.28 -12.75
N THR A 200 -10.67 2.26 -13.65
CA THR A 200 -11.83 2.63 -14.49
C THR A 200 -11.79 1.99 -15.87
N LYS A 201 -10.62 1.52 -16.29
CA LYS A 201 -10.42 0.74 -17.50
C LYS A 201 -9.30 -0.26 -17.29
N TYR A 202 -9.54 -1.50 -17.60
CA TYR A 202 -8.55 -2.56 -17.63
C TYR A 202 -9.00 -3.66 -18.58
N ASN A 203 -8.07 -4.29 -19.27
CA ASN A 203 -8.39 -5.35 -20.21
C ASN A 203 -8.46 -6.70 -19.49
N ASN A 204 -9.58 -6.94 -18.84
CA ASN A 204 -9.96 -8.19 -18.18
C ASN A 204 -11.45 -8.46 -18.48
N PRO A 205 -11.78 -8.90 -19.70
CA PRO A 205 -13.16 -9.04 -20.15
C PRO A 205 -13.94 -10.10 -19.37
N GLU A 206 -13.27 -11.13 -18.88
CA GLU A 206 -13.87 -12.19 -18.07
C GLU A 206 -14.09 -11.77 -16.62
N GLY A 207 -13.50 -10.64 -16.17
CA GLY A 207 -13.59 -10.17 -14.80
C GLY A 207 -12.91 -11.12 -13.81
N LEU A 208 -11.79 -11.73 -14.21
CA LEU A 208 -11.03 -12.63 -13.34
C LEU A 208 -10.60 -11.89 -12.08
N ILE A 209 -10.88 -12.48 -10.94
CA ILE A 209 -10.42 -12.02 -9.63
C ILE A 209 -9.12 -12.75 -9.35
N TYR A 210 -8.04 -11.98 -9.25
CA TYR A 210 -6.76 -12.56 -8.89
C TYR A 210 -6.48 -12.45 -7.41
N ASN A 211 -6.24 -13.62 -6.82
CA ASN A 211 -5.60 -13.67 -5.52
C ASN A 211 -4.71 -14.93 -5.45
N ASN A 212 -3.42 -14.77 -5.17
CA ASN A 212 -2.49 -15.89 -4.98
C ASN A 212 -2.95 -16.88 -3.92
N HIS A 213 -3.80 -16.44 -2.98
CA HIS A 213 -4.31 -17.23 -1.89
C HIS A 213 -5.65 -17.91 -2.15
N THR A 214 -6.21 -17.74 -3.35
CA THR A 214 -7.46 -18.42 -3.74
C THR A 214 -7.24 -19.69 -4.53
N GLY A 215 -5.98 -20.04 -4.83
CA GLY A 215 -5.66 -21.18 -5.68
C GLY A 215 -5.94 -20.96 -7.17
N LEU A 216 -6.53 -19.82 -7.53
CA LEU A 216 -6.93 -19.48 -8.89
C LEU A 216 -5.87 -18.62 -9.58
N VAL A 217 -5.22 -19.23 -10.47
CA VAL A 217 -4.50 -18.81 -11.69
C VAL A 217 -3.97 -17.37 -11.88
N ARG A 218 -2.69 -17.29 -11.94
CA ARG A 218 -1.64 -16.69 -12.82
C ARG A 218 -1.87 -15.34 -13.53
N ASN A 219 -2.93 -14.58 -13.35
CA ASN A 219 -3.05 -13.26 -13.96
C ASN A 219 -3.11 -12.16 -12.91
N LYS A 220 -2.39 -11.05 -13.14
CA LYS A 220 -2.49 -9.83 -12.33
C LYS A 220 -3.91 -9.30 -12.46
N GLY A 221 -4.76 -9.64 -11.50
CA GLY A 221 -6.20 -9.50 -11.63
C GLY A 221 -6.70 -8.11 -11.27
N TYR A 222 -6.29 -7.07 -12.00
CA TYR A 222 -7.06 -5.86 -11.99
C TYR A 222 -8.32 -6.06 -12.83
N TYR A 223 -9.41 -5.44 -12.42
CA TYR A 223 -10.66 -5.42 -13.16
C TYR A 223 -11.30 -4.04 -13.13
N GLN A 224 -12.15 -3.76 -14.07
CA GLN A 224 -12.86 -2.49 -14.11
C GLN A 224 -13.82 -2.38 -12.92
N GLY A 225 -13.70 -1.30 -12.14
CA GLY A 225 -14.45 -1.06 -10.93
C GLY A 225 -13.70 -1.40 -9.64
N MET A 226 -12.56 -2.08 -9.72
CA MET A 226 -11.74 -2.46 -8.58
C MET A 226 -11.25 -1.24 -7.80
N ASP A 227 -11.41 -1.24 -6.48
CA ASP A 227 -10.70 -0.34 -5.58
C ASP A 227 -9.28 -0.86 -5.36
N LEU A 228 -8.27 -0.01 -5.54
CA LEU A 228 -6.90 -0.45 -5.26
C LEU A 228 -6.75 -0.87 -3.79
N GLY A 229 -6.10 -2.01 -3.60
CA GLY A 229 -5.86 -2.56 -2.28
C GLY A 229 -6.96 -3.50 -1.77
N GLU A 230 -8.01 -3.78 -2.55
CA GLU A 230 -9.01 -4.79 -2.18
C GLU A 230 -8.36 -6.13 -1.84
N ILE A 231 -8.87 -6.75 -0.78
CA ILE A 231 -8.47 -8.08 -0.34
C ILE A 231 -9.65 -9.00 -0.54
N TRP A 232 -9.54 -9.89 -1.51
CA TRP A 232 -10.47 -11.00 -1.66
C TRP A 232 -10.07 -12.15 -0.77
N GLY A 233 -11.04 -12.79 -0.14
CA GLY A 233 -10.82 -13.92 0.75
C GLY A 233 -12.12 -14.57 1.17
N TYR A 234 -12.01 -15.58 2.01
CA TYR A 234 -13.15 -16.32 2.56
C TYR A 234 -13.55 -15.78 3.93
N GLU A 235 -14.82 -15.87 4.27
CA GLU A 235 -15.27 -15.65 5.62
C GLU A 235 -14.97 -16.89 6.47
N ALA A 236 -14.24 -16.70 7.57
CA ALA A 236 -13.95 -17.75 8.55
C ALA A 236 -13.60 -17.07 9.87
N ASN A 237 -14.47 -17.19 10.86
CA ASN A 237 -14.31 -16.48 12.13
C ASN A 237 -13.86 -17.39 13.26
N ASP A 238 -14.19 -18.68 13.19
CA ASP A 238 -14.00 -19.64 14.25
C ASP A 238 -13.15 -20.84 13.85
N LEU A 239 -12.74 -21.61 14.83
CA LEU A 239 -12.18 -22.96 14.68
C LEU A 239 -13.24 -23.97 15.06
N PHE A 240 -13.19 -25.16 14.48
CA PHE A 240 -13.98 -26.30 14.99
C PHE A 240 -13.49 -26.67 16.40
N LEU A 241 -14.40 -26.70 17.34
CA LEU A 241 -14.04 -27.01 18.72
C LEU A 241 -14.07 -28.53 19.02
N THR A 242 -14.91 -29.27 18.33
CA THR A 242 -15.07 -30.73 18.50
C THR A 242 -15.15 -31.44 17.15
N ASN A 243 -14.80 -32.74 17.14
CA ASN A 243 -14.98 -33.55 15.92
C ASN A 243 -16.46 -33.76 15.59
N GLN A 244 -17.35 -33.78 16.60
CA GLN A 244 -18.79 -33.84 16.35
C GLN A 244 -19.27 -32.61 15.55
N GLU A 245 -18.80 -31.43 15.93
CA GLU A 245 -19.10 -30.19 15.16
C GLU A 245 -18.61 -30.26 13.71
N VAL A 246 -17.43 -30.86 13.50
CA VAL A 246 -16.90 -31.10 12.14
C VAL A 246 -17.85 -31.99 11.35
N ASP A 247 -18.24 -33.17 11.95
CA ASP A 247 -19.11 -34.14 11.30
C ASP A 247 -20.49 -33.54 10.99
N GLU A 248 -21.04 -32.75 11.91
CA GLU A 248 -22.32 -32.07 11.72
C GLU A 248 -22.23 -31.01 10.59
N TYR A 249 -21.18 -30.24 10.57
CA TYR A 249 -20.97 -29.20 9.55
C TYR A 249 -20.79 -29.80 8.16
N LEU A 250 -19.97 -30.83 8.02
CA LEU A 250 -19.67 -31.48 6.75
C LEU A 250 -20.84 -32.30 6.17
N ARG A 251 -21.92 -32.53 6.93
CA ARG A 251 -23.16 -33.10 6.37
C ARG A 251 -23.88 -32.14 5.45
N GLY A 252 -23.75 -30.84 5.69
CA GLY A 252 -24.44 -29.78 4.93
C GLY A 252 -23.54 -28.97 4.01
N VAL A 253 -22.22 -29.00 4.20
CA VAL A 253 -21.27 -28.14 3.50
C VAL A 253 -20.09 -28.95 2.98
N ASP A 254 -19.82 -28.88 1.70
CA ASP A 254 -18.66 -29.50 1.05
C ASP A 254 -17.47 -28.54 1.06
N MET A 255 -16.40 -28.87 1.77
CA MET A 255 -15.12 -28.14 1.83
C MET A 255 -13.99 -28.88 1.09
N SER A 256 -14.30 -29.76 0.16
CA SER A 256 -13.33 -30.58 -0.57
C SER A 256 -12.35 -29.76 -1.42
N PHE A 257 -12.69 -28.51 -1.77
CA PHE A 257 -11.77 -27.58 -2.45
C PHE A 257 -10.47 -27.37 -1.64
N PHE A 258 -10.58 -27.21 -0.34
CA PHE A 258 -9.40 -26.99 0.51
C PHE A 258 -8.68 -28.28 0.88
N LYS A 259 -9.43 -29.36 1.12
CA LYS A 259 -8.91 -30.67 1.51
C LYS A 259 -9.63 -31.78 0.75
N PRO A 260 -9.06 -32.25 -0.37
CA PRO A 260 -9.69 -33.33 -1.17
C PRO A 260 -9.96 -34.61 -0.36
N ASN A 261 -9.11 -34.90 0.64
CA ASN A 261 -9.23 -36.09 1.50
C ASN A 261 -10.29 -35.95 2.61
N LYS A 262 -10.95 -34.78 2.74
CA LYS A 262 -11.97 -34.49 3.76
C LYS A 262 -11.52 -34.73 5.20
N ASP A 263 -10.22 -34.67 5.48
CA ASP A 263 -9.62 -34.91 6.80
C ASP A 263 -9.67 -33.66 7.69
N TRP A 264 -10.88 -33.18 7.94
CA TRP A 264 -11.15 -32.05 8.82
C TRP A 264 -11.22 -32.52 10.26
N GLN A 265 -10.65 -31.73 11.17
CA GLN A 265 -10.57 -32.07 12.59
C GLN A 265 -10.84 -30.83 13.45
N ARG A 266 -11.14 -31.04 14.72
CA ARG A 266 -11.17 -29.95 15.70
C ARG A 266 -9.86 -29.17 15.68
N GLY A 267 -9.97 -27.85 15.78
CA GLY A 267 -8.86 -26.92 15.67
C GLY A 267 -8.53 -26.50 14.22
N ASP A 268 -9.21 -27.04 13.22
CA ASP A 268 -9.18 -26.53 11.87
C ASP A 268 -10.10 -25.32 11.72
N LEU A 269 -9.82 -24.47 10.73
CA LEU A 269 -10.60 -23.29 10.44
C LEU A 269 -11.98 -23.65 9.91
N LYS A 270 -13.01 -23.03 10.48
CA LYS A 270 -14.41 -23.17 10.05
C LYS A 270 -14.74 -22.08 9.06
N TYR A 271 -14.78 -22.43 7.79
CA TYR A 271 -15.18 -21.53 6.70
C TYR A 271 -16.70 -21.34 6.70
N ILE A 272 -17.18 -20.26 6.15
CA ILE A 272 -18.61 -19.93 6.04
C ILE A 272 -19.01 -20.03 4.58
N ASP A 273 -20.05 -20.84 4.33
CA ASP A 273 -20.76 -20.89 3.04
C ASP A 273 -21.49 -19.55 2.85
N SER A 274 -20.87 -18.68 2.07
CA SER A 274 -21.28 -17.29 1.94
C SER A 274 -22.35 -17.09 0.87
N ASN A 275 -22.46 -17.99 -0.09
CA ASN A 275 -23.46 -17.96 -1.16
C ASN A 275 -24.63 -18.91 -0.90
N GLY A 276 -24.51 -19.85 0.05
CA GLY A 276 -25.56 -20.77 0.49
C GLY A 276 -25.81 -21.96 -0.44
N ASP A 277 -24.82 -22.35 -1.25
CA ASP A 277 -24.95 -23.42 -2.22
C ASP A 277 -24.55 -24.80 -1.68
N GLY A 278 -24.10 -24.86 -0.41
CA GLY A 278 -23.63 -26.07 0.27
C GLY A 278 -22.22 -26.48 -0.08
N LYS A 279 -21.44 -25.61 -0.72
CA LYS A 279 -20.02 -25.80 -1.00
C LYS A 279 -19.23 -24.58 -0.57
N ILE A 280 -17.94 -24.74 -0.34
CA ILE A 280 -17.04 -23.60 -0.13
C ILE A 280 -15.92 -23.68 -1.16
N ASP A 281 -16.02 -22.84 -2.17
CA ASP A 281 -15.08 -22.77 -3.26
C ASP A 281 -15.00 -21.34 -3.88
N PRO A 282 -14.05 -21.09 -4.77
CA PRO A 282 -13.92 -19.78 -5.42
C PRO A 282 -14.83 -19.61 -6.66
N GLY A 283 -15.74 -20.54 -6.94
CA GLY A 283 -16.47 -20.57 -8.19
C GLY A 283 -15.53 -20.62 -9.40
N SER A 284 -15.89 -19.93 -10.46
CA SER A 284 -15.00 -19.75 -11.63
C SER A 284 -13.93 -18.67 -11.41
N GLY A 285 -13.87 -18.03 -10.24
CA GLY A 285 -12.93 -16.96 -9.92
C GLY A 285 -13.16 -15.68 -10.70
N THR A 286 -14.38 -15.40 -11.08
CA THR A 286 -14.76 -14.17 -11.79
C THR A 286 -15.68 -13.30 -10.95
N LEU A 287 -15.82 -12.04 -11.32
CA LEU A 287 -16.77 -11.12 -10.66
C LEU A 287 -18.23 -11.59 -10.72
N LYS A 288 -18.58 -12.42 -11.69
CA LYS A 288 -19.94 -12.95 -11.86
C LYS A 288 -20.16 -14.23 -11.09
N ASP A 289 -19.11 -14.98 -10.91
CA ASP A 289 -19.11 -16.26 -10.22
C ASP A 289 -17.83 -16.39 -9.42
N HIS A 290 -17.88 -15.87 -8.22
CA HIS A 290 -16.76 -15.84 -7.26
C HIS A 290 -16.94 -16.83 -6.09
N GLY A 291 -17.96 -17.72 -6.18
CA GLY A 291 -18.25 -18.67 -5.13
C GLY A 291 -18.40 -17.97 -3.76
N ASP A 292 -17.66 -18.43 -2.77
CA ASP A 292 -17.64 -17.87 -1.41
C ASP A 292 -16.64 -16.74 -1.20
N LEU A 293 -15.91 -16.36 -2.23
CA LEU A 293 -14.97 -15.24 -2.13
C LEU A 293 -15.73 -13.93 -1.95
N LYS A 294 -15.25 -13.11 -1.01
CA LYS A 294 -15.75 -11.75 -0.74
C LYS A 294 -14.59 -10.78 -0.61
N ILE A 295 -14.88 -9.49 -0.79
CA ILE A 295 -13.95 -8.43 -0.40
C ILE A 295 -14.00 -8.32 1.12
N ILE A 296 -13.00 -8.90 1.79
CA ILE A 296 -12.92 -8.94 3.26
C ILE A 296 -12.23 -7.72 3.85
N GLY A 297 -11.50 -6.94 3.05
CA GLY A 297 -10.81 -5.74 3.52
C GLY A 297 -10.14 -4.95 2.41
N ASN A 298 -9.38 -3.92 2.82
CA ASN A 298 -8.59 -3.11 1.91
C ASN A 298 -7.27 -2.65 2.57
N THR A 299 -6.15 -2.86 1.88
CA THR A 299 -4.81 -2.52 2.37
C THR A 299 -4.48 -1.02 2.25
N THR A 300 -5.26 -0.25 1.50
CA THR A 300 -5.04 1.18 1.32
C THR A 300 -5.29 1.94 2.61
N PRO A 301 -4.32 2.74 3.10
CA PRO A 301 -4.54 3.59 4.25
C PRO A 301 -5.64 4.61 3.99
N ARG A 302 -6.61 4.72 4.89
CA ARG A 302 -7.72 5.67 4.81
C ARG A 302 -7.69 6.62 6.01
N TYR A 303 -8.08 7.86 5.77
CA TYR A 303 -8.10 8.92 6.78
C TYR A 303 -6.74 9.05 7.48
N SER A 304 -5.68 9.27 6.68
CA SER A 304 -4.35 9.55 7.21
C SER A 304 -4.33 10.96 7.80
N PHE A 305 -3.78 11.08 9.01
CA PHE A 305 -3.80 12.36 9.74
C PHE A 305 -2.46 12.67 10.40
N GLY A 306 -2.26 13.96 10.64
CA GLY A 306 -1.19 14.51 11.47
C GLY A 306 -1.75 15.52 12.45
N LEU A 307 -1.22 15.52 13.70
CA LEU A 307 -1.55 16.49 14.73
C LEU A 307 -0.26 17.08 15.29
N ASN A 308 -0.09 18.38 15.09
CA ASN A 308 1.01 19.15 15.65
C ASN A 308 0.51 19.95 16.84
N LEU A 309 1.16 19.82 17.97
CA LEU A 309 0.90 20.60 19.17
C LEU A 309 2.18 21.37 19.53
N HIS A 310 2.04 22.64 19.87
CA HIS A 310 3.14 23.40 20.44
C HIS A 310 2.65 24.33 21.55
N ALA A 311 3.48 24.53 22.57
CA ALA A 311 3.24 25.47 23.64
C ALA A 311 4.58 26.08 24.09
N GLY A 312 4.56 27.38 24.40
CA GLY A 312 5.74 28.12 24.89
C GLY A 312 5.38 29.03 26.03
N TYR A 313 6.27 29.06 27.06
CA TYR A 313 6.12 29.96 28.20
C TYR A 313 7.45 30.22 28.87
N LYS A 314 7.83 31.51 29.00
CA LYS A 314 9.03 31.96 29.73
C LYS A 314 10.32 31.20 29.40
N GLY A 315 10.54 30.94 28.11
CA GLY A 315 11.71 30.22 27.61
C GLY A 315 11.53 28.71 27.48
N PHE A 316 10.54 28.11 28.12
CA PHE A 316 10.16 26.71 27.85
C PHE A 316 9.36 26.61 26.58
N GLU A 317 9.68 25.61 25.76
CA GLU A 317 8.93 25.23 24.57
C GLU A 317 8.72 23.73 24.56
N VAL A 318 7.51 23.31 24.22
CA VAL A 318 7.14 21.92 24.03
C VAL A 318 6.47 21.79 22.66
N SER A 319 6.90 20.83 21.87
CA SER A 319 6.25 20.46 20.63
C SER A 319 6.05 18.95 20.54
N ALA A 320 4.91 18.55 20.00
CA ALA A 320 4.56 17.14 19.80
C ALA A 320 3.94 16.96 18.42
N LEU A 321 4.43 15.96 17.67
CA LEU A 321 3.90 15.54 16.39
C LEU A 321 3.32 14.14 16.50
N PHE A 322 2.01 14.03 16.28
CA PHE A 322 1.33 12.75 16.12
C PHE A 322 1.04 12.50 14.65
N GLN A 323 1.14 11.26 14.25
CA GLN A 323 0.78 10.77 12.92
C GLN A 323 -0.01 9.48 13.06
N GLY A 324 -0.98 9.27 12.16
CA GLY A 324 -1.73 8.03 12.18
C GLY A 324 -2.56 7.78 10.93
N VAL A 325 -3.16 6.59 10.92
CA VAL A 325 -4.09 6.09 9.92
C VAL A 325 -5.28 5.51 10.65
N MET A 326 -6.50 5.99 10.34
CA MET A 326 -7.68 5.57 11.09
C MET A 326 -8.25 4.23 10.63
N LYS A 327 -7.99 3.84 9.38
CA LYS A 327 -8.46 2.57 8.83
C LYS A 327 -7.47 2.02 7.81
N ARG A 328 -7.05 0.79 8.04
CA ARG A 328 -6.24 0.00 7.14
C ARG A 328 -6.36 -1.47 7.54
N ASP A 329 -6.57 -2.35 6.58
CA ASP A 329 -6.55 -3.78 6.82
C ASP A 329 -5.20 -4.37 6.38
N PHE A 330 -4.72 -5.36 7.11
CA PHE A 330 -3.47 -6.05 6.82
C PHE A 330 -3.71 -7.56 6.83
N PRO A 331 -3.64 -8.25 5.67
CA PRO A 331 -3.73 -9.69 5.62
C PRO A 331 -2.42 -10.29 6.11
N MET A 332 -2.47 -11.15 7.11
CA MET A 332 -1.30 -11.92 7.54
C MET A 332 -0.91 -12.91 6.45
N ALA A 333 0.33 -12.85 6.02
CA ALA A 333 0.83 -13.83 5.05
C ALA A 333 1.02 -15.20 5.72
N ALA A 334 0.48 -16.21 5.06
CA ALA A 334 0.53 -17.59 5.53
C ALA A 334 1.94 -18.09 5.85
N SER A 335 2.91 -17.70 5.02
CA SER A 335 4.20 -18.38 4.95
C SER A 335 5.21 -18.03 6.04
N THR A 336 4.98 -17.01 6.86
CA THR A 336 6.01 -16.60 7.83
C THR A 336 5.50 -16.37 9.22
N TYR A 337 4.36 -15.70 9.35
CA TYR A 337 3.78 -15.44 10.67
C TYR A 337 2.87 -16.59 11.13
N LEU A 338 2.18 -17.27 10.22
CA LEU A 338 1.23 -18.34 10.52
C LEU A 338 1.85 -19.74 10.44
N PHE A 339 3.13 -19.93 10.82
CA PHE A 339 3.89 -21.17 10.76
C PHE A 339 4.47 -21.56 9.40
N SER A 340 5.70 -21.19 9.12
CA SER A 340 6.49 -21.86 8.10
C SER A 340 7.46 -22.84 8.75
N GLY A 341 7.52 -24.06 8.24
CA GLY A 341 8.28 -25.17 8.83
C GLY A 341 9.77 -24.96 9.00
N ASP A 342 10.32 -23.95 8.32
CA ASP A 342 11.74 -23.61 8.31
C ASP A 342 12.01 -22.24 8.96
N SER A 343 11.01 -21.60 9.56
CA SER A 343 11.13 -20.27 10.15
C SER A 343 11.17 -20.30 11.68
N ASN A 344 11.71 -19.24 12.27
CA ASN A 344 11.69 -19.02 13.69
C ASN A 344 10.26 -18.88 14.21
N PHE A 345 10.00 -19.40 15.40
CA PHE A 345 8.72 -19.21 16.10
C PHE A 345 8.71 -17.85 16.82
N PHE A 346 7.60 -17.16 16.74
CA PHE A 346 7.29 -16.00 17.57
C PHE A 346 6.54 -16.42 18.82
N LYS A 347 6.50 -15.56 19.81
CA LYS A 347 5.76 -15.80 21.06
C LYS A 347 4.27 -16.03 20.79
N GLU A 348 3.70 -15.35 19.83
CA GLU A 348 2.31 -15.43 19.42
C GLU A 348 1.94 -16.80 18.88
N HIS A 349 2.90 -17.55 18.35
CA HIS A 349 2.68 -18.94 17.91
C HIS A 349 2.35 -19.90 19.06
N LEU A 350 2.57 -19.51 20.32
CA LEU A 350 2.15 -20.31 21.48
C LEU A 350 0.63 -20.32 21.65
N ASP A 351 -0.10 -19.37 21.04
CA ASP A 351 -1.56 -19.32 21.05
C ASP A 351 -2.17 -20.14 19.90
N TYR A 352 -1.79 -21.41 19.81
CA TYR A 352 -2.36 -22.36 18.87
C TYR A 352 -3.40 -23.26 19.53
N TYR A 353 -4.35 -23.77 18.73
CA TYR A 353 -5.37 -24.68 19.18
C TYR A 353 -4.79 -26.02 19.68
N ASN A 354 -5.16 -26.40 20.90
CA ASN A 354 -4.96 -27.71 21.46
C ASN A 354 -6.07 -27.99 22.50
N VAL A 355 -6.11 -29.19 23.06
CA VAL A 355 -7.18 -29.59 23.98
C VAL A 355 -7.23 -28.75 25.25
N TYR A 356 -6.15 -28.09 25.62
CA TYR A 356 -6.05 -27.21 26.80
C TYR A 356 -6.24 -25.73 26.44
N ASN A 357 -6.26 -25.40 25.15
CA ASN A 357 -6.46 -24.05 24.65
C ASN A 357 -7.44 -24.06 23.46
N PRO A 358 -8.73 -24.39 23.67
CA PRO A 358 -9.71 -24.44 22.58
C PRO A 358 -10.11 -23.07 22.05
N GLY A 359 -9.85 -21.98 22.80
CA GLY A 359 -10.11 -20.61 22.40
C GLY A 359 -8.94 -19.93 21.68
N ALA A 360 -7.95 -20.68 21.23
CA ALA A 360 -6.76 -20.15 20.56
C ALA A 360 -7.08 -19.31 19.33
N TYR A 361 -6.24 -18.32 19.09
CA TYR A 361 -6.33 -17.53 17.85
C TYR A 361 -5.86 -18.31 16.63
N LEU A 362 -4.75 -19.07 16.75
CA LEU A 362 -4.18 -19.87 15.67
C LEU A 362 -4.81 -21.27 15.61
N PRO A 363 -4.88 -21.88 14.42
CA PRO A 363 -5.43 -23.22 14.27
C PRO A 363 -4.51 -24.28 14.92
N ARG A 364 -4.91 -25.53 14.88
CA ARG A 364 -4.04 -26.64 15.29
C ARG A 364 -2.76 -26.68 14.44
N LEU A 365 -1.69 -27.15 15.03
CA LEU A 365 -0.42 -27.31 14.31
C LEU A 365 -0.55 -28.40 13.25
N THR A 366 -0.14 -28.07 12.04
CA THR A 366 -0.13 -28.97 10.88
C THR A 366 1.24 -28.92 10.22
N LYS A 367 1.56 -29.95 9.45
CA LYS A 367 2.81 -29.98 8.69
C LYS A 367 2.79 -28.88 7.60
N PRO A 368 3.82 -28.03 7.53
CA PRO A 368 3.94 -27.04 6.46
C PRO A 368 3.80 -27.67 5.07
N ASP A 369 3.22 -26.90 4.15
CA ASP A 369 2.93 -27.32 2.77
C ASP A 369 2.00 -28.54 2.62
N SER A 370 1.41 -28.99 3.71
CA SER A 370 0.35 -30.02 3.62
C SER A 370 -0.99 -29.38 3.20
N PRO A 371 -1.93 -30.17 2.68
CA PRO A 371 -3.30 -29.68 2.41
C PRO A 371 -3.96 -29.10 3.67
N GLU A 372 -3.75 -29.72 4.85
CA GLU A 372 -4.25 -29.25 6.14
C GLU A 372 -3.68 -27.87 6.51
N TYR A 373 -2.40 -27.67 6.30
CA TYR A 373 -1.74 -26.38 6.49
C TYR A 373 -2.35 -25.31 5.57
N ASN A 374 -2.42 -25.62 4.28
CA ASN A 374 -2.96 -24.69 3.30
C ASN A 374 -4.43 -24.35 3.58
N ALA A 375 -5.23 -25.34 3.98
CA ALA A 375 -6.62 -25.13 4.36
C ALA A 375 -6.78 -24.20 5.57
N ASN A 376 -5.86 -24.22 6.52
CA ASN A 376 -5.95 -23.41 7.73
C ASN A 376 -5.35 -22.01 7.60
N VAL A 377 -4.26 -21.86 6.84
CA VAL A 377 -3.50 -20.60 6.82
C VAL A 377 -3.07 -20.16 5.42
N GLY A 378 -3.29 -20.97 4.39
CA GLY A 378 -2.84 -20.69 3.02
C GLY A 378 -3.73 -19.71 2.26
N TYR A 379 -4.94 -19.44 2.74
CA TYR A 379 -5.91 -18.57 2.10
C TYR A 379 -6.14 -17.29 2.90
N ASN A 380 -6.48 -16.21 2.22
CA ASN A 380 -6.94 -15.01 2.90
C ASN A 380 -8.30 -15.30 3.55
N THR A 381 -8.41 -15.01 4.83
CA THR A 381 -9.66 -15.17 5.59
C THR A 381 -9.91 -13.95 6.48
N SER A 382 -11.16 -13.71 6.83
CA SER A 382 -11.54 -12.66 7.77
C SER A 382 -10.88 -12.84 9.15
N ARG A 383 -10.59 -14.08 9.57
CA ARG A 383 -9.94 -14.36 10.84
C ARG A 383 -8.52 -13.82 10.94
N TYR A 384 -7.76 -13.89 9.85
CA TYR A 384 -6.36 -13.48 9.82
C TYR A 384 -6.17 -12.12 9.14
N LEU A 385 -7.24 -11.34 9.09
CA LEU A 385 -7.22 -9.96 8.65
C LEU A 385 -7.05 -9.05 9.86
N LEU A 386 -5.90 -8.39 9.97
CA LEU A 386 -5.58 -7.52 11.07
C LEU A 386 -6.01 -6.08 10.80
N ASN A 387 -6.44 -5.38 11.85
CA ASN A 387 -6.67 -3.95 11.83
C ASN A 387 -5.33 -3.21 12.03
N ALA A 388 -4.81 -2.61 10.98
CA ALA A 388 -3.55 -1.84 10.97
C ALA A 388 -3.78 -0.32 11.12
N ALA A 389 -4.90 0.09 11.71
CA ALA A 389 -5.09 1.47 12.16
C ALA A 389 -4.14 1.79 13.31
N TYR A 390 -3.58 3.00 13.33
CA TYR A 390 -2.64 3.39 14.38
C TYR A 390 -2.59 4.90 14.59
N MET A 391 -2.08 5.30 15.74
CA MET A 391 -1.61 6.64 16.06
C MET A 391 -0.24 6.56 16.76
N ARG A 392 0.74 7.32 16.31
CA ARG A 392 2.10 7.36 16.87
C ARG A 392 2.49 8.77 17.24
N LEU A 393 3.09 8.93 18.43
CA LEU A 393 3.85 10.13 18.77
C LEU A 393 5.21 10.06 18.05
N LYS A 394 5.27 10.72 16.88
CA LYS A 394 6.43 10.70 15.98
C LYS A 394 7.61 11.47 16.54
N ASN A 395 7.34 12.62 17.11
CA ASN A 395 8.36 13.46 17.70
C ASN A 395 7.79 14.21 18.91
N LEU A 396 8.54 14.24 19.97
CA LEU A 396 8.33 15.09 21.15
C LEU A 396 9.62 15.86 21.38
N MET A 397 9.54 17.19 21.40
CA MET A 397 10.65 18.05 21.77
C MET A 397 10.28 18.92 22.96
N ILE A 398 11.15 18.96 23.96
CA ILE A 398 11.08 19.87 25.10
C ILE A 398 12.37 20.68 25.08
N SER A 399 12.27 21.99 25.07
CA SER A 399 13.44 22.86 25.06
C SER A 399 13.29 24.02 26.02
N TYR A 400 14.43 24.56 26.42
CA TYR A 400 14.51 25.76 27.23
C TYR A 400 15.52 26.76 26.63
N ASN A 401 15.04 27.93 26.30
CA ASN A 401 15.82 29.06 25.85
C ASN A 401 16.16 29.91 27.06
N PHE A 402 17.44 30.04 27.37
CA PHE A 402 17.90 30.83 28.51
C PHE A 402 17.67 32.33 28.28
N GLN A 403 17.43 33.04 29.38
CA GLN A 403 17.18 34.48 29.30
C GLN A 403 18.38 35.22 28.74
N PRO A 404 18.21 36.17 27.80
CA PRO A 404 19.32 36.92 27.19
C PRO A 404 20.26 37.61 28.19
N LYS A 405 19.73 38.08 29.34
CA LYS A 405 20.56 38.69 30.40
C LYS A 405 21.56 37.71 31.00
N LEU A 406 21.23 36.45 31.14
CA LEU A 406 22.11 35.41 31.67
C LEU A 406 23.14 35.02 30.62
N VAL A 407 22.68 34.80 29.40
CA VAL A 407 23.48 34.32 28.27
C VAL A 407 24.57 35.32 27.90
N LYS A 408 24.25 36.63 27.88
CA LYS A 408 25.23 37.71 27.62
C LYS A 408 26.35 37.77 28.67
N LYS A 409 26.09 37.41 29.94
CA LYS A 409 27.15 37.32 30.97
C LYS A 409 28.13 36.19 30.69
N MET A 410 27.75 35.21 29.91
CA MET A 410 28.59 34.08 29.47
C MET A 410 29.32 34.36 28.16
N GLY A 411 29.15 35.54 27.55
CA GLY A 411 29.76 35.90 26.28
C GLY A 411 29.04 35.26 25.07
N LEU A 412 27.79 34.82 25.25
CA LEU A 412 27.00 34.19 24.22
C LEU A 412 25.83 35.11 23.82
N GLU A 413 25.36 34.98 22.59
CA GLU A 413 24.15 35.63 22.10
C GLU A 413 22.88 34.80 22.39
N ASN A 414 22.97 33.49 22.28
CA ASN A 414 21.88 32.57 22.56
C ASN A 414 22.39 31.28 23.23
N LEU A 415 21.58 30.70 24.10
CA LEU A 415 21.78 29.38 24.68
C LEU A 415 20.45 28.66 24.81
N LYS A 416 20.35 27.49 24.18
CA LYS A 416 19.18 26.61 24.22
C LYS A 416 19.63 25.21 24.61
N VAL A 417 18.90 24.57 25.49
CA VAL A 417 19.02 23.14 25.76
C VAL A 417 17.74 22.46 25.31
N TYR A 418 17.87 21.28 24.79
CA TYR A 418 16.70 20.53 24.33
C TYR A 418 16.85 19.03 24.55
N PHE A 419 15.71 18.41 24.73
CA PHE A 419 15.52 16.98 24.69
C PHE A 419 14.51 16.67 23.60
N THR A 420 14.82 15.73 22.70
CA THR A 420 13.87 15.25 21.71
C THR A 420 13.80 13.73 21.75
N CYS A 421 12.62 13.23 21.45
CA CYS A 421 12.33 11.81 21.39
C CYS A 421 11.53 11.49 20.14
N ASP A 422 11.98 10.50 19.36
CA ASP A 422 11.27 10.02 18.19
C ASP A 422 10.60 8.68 18.47
N ASN A 423 9.40 8.49 17.90
CA ASN A 423 8.61 7.26 17.98
C ASN A 423 8.38 6.76 19.41
N LEU A 424 8.08 7.70 20.35
CA LEU A 424 8.01 7.40 21.78
C LEU A 424 7.03 6.29 22.11
N PHE A 425 5.82 6.35 21.55
CA PHE A 425 4.82 5.29 21.67
C PHE A 425 3.92 5.24 20.44
N THR A 426 3.34 4.07 20.23
CA THR A 426 2.32 3.79 19.21
C THR A 426 1.11 3.18 19.88
N ILE A 427 -0.07 3.55 19.42
CA ILE A 427 -1.35 2.95 19.77
C ILE A 427 -1.86 2.28 18.50
N ASP A 428 -1.97 0.97 18.51
CA ASP A 428 -2.46 0.14 17.40
C ASP A 428 -3.07 -1.17 17.93
N ASN A 429 -3.57 -2.01 17.03
CA ASN A 429 -4.16 -3.32 17.34
C ASN A 429 -3.38 -4.47 16.69
N LEU A 430 -2.14 -4.23 16.27
CA LEU A 430 -1.31 -5.27 15.67
C LEU A 430 -0.60 -6.08 16.76
N PRO A 431 -0.26 -7.36 16.51
CA PRO A 431 0.71 -8.09 17.31
C PRO A 431 2.05 -7.38 17.40
N ASP A 432 2.73 -7.50 18.54
CA ASP A 432 3.98 -6.77 18.84
C ASP A 432 5.12 -6.95 17.82
N VAL A 433 5.04 -8.00 17.00
CA VAL A 433 6.02 -8.26 15.93
C VAL A 433 5.85 -7.35 14.70
N PHE A 434 4.75 -6.64 14.59
CA PHE A 434 4.47 -5.75 13.48
C PHE A 434 4.57 -4.29 13.90
N ASP A 435 5.18 -3.49 13.05
CA ASP A 435 5.14 -2.04 13.16
C ASP A 435 4.19 -1.49 12.07
N PRO A 436 3.13 -0.73 12.42
CA PRO A 436 2.11 -0.30 11.47
C PRO A 436 2.63 0.61 10.35
N GLU A 437 3.77 1.30 10.53
CA GLU A 437 4.36 2.12 9.48
C GLU A 437 5.24 1.31 8.52
N THR A 438 5.77 0.19 8.98
CA THR A 438 6.65 -0.66 8.17
C THR A 438 5.92 -1.85 7.55
N LEU A 439 4.60 -1.92 7.70
CA LEU A 439 3.77 -2.90 7.01
C LEU A 439 3.90 -2.71 5.51
N ASN A 440 4.69 -3.54 4.88
CA ASN A 440 4.77 -3.57 3.43
C ASN A 440 3.57 -4.31 2.86
N GLN A 441 2.89 -3.68 1.93
CA GLN A 441 1.95 -4.35 1.05
C GLN A 441 2.74 -5.29 0.14
N VAL A 442 3.00 -6.47 0.60
CA VAL A 442 3.69 -7.41 -0.25
C VAL A 442 2.78 -8.55 -0.58
N ASN A 443 2.30 -8.54 -1.78
CA ASN A 443 1.99 -9.75 -2.49
C ASN A 443 3.31 -10.49 -2.76
N THR A 444 3.80 -11.24 -1.81
CA THR A 444 5.01 -12.01 -1.97
C THR A 444 4.74 -13.49 -1.93
N TRP A 445 4.10 -13.93 -2.96
CA TRP A 445 4.43 -15.23 -3.50
C TRP A 445 4.66 -15.12 -5.01
N ALA A 446 5.65 -14.32 -5.41
CA ALA A 446 6.35 -14.56 -6.64
C ALA A 446 7.55 -15.41 -6.26
N GLY A 447 7.39 -16.73 -6.29
CA GLY A 447 8.53 -17.62 -6.31
C GLY A 447 9.45 -17.17 -7.44
N GLY A 448 10.56 -16.55 -7.09
CA GLY A 448 11.76 -16.50 -7.91
C GLY A 448 11.80 -15.65 -9.15
N SER A 449 10.95 -14.68 -9.39
CA SER A 449 11.17 -13.72 -10.46
C SER A 449 11.03 -12.27 -10.00
N ASN A 450 12.01 -11.47 -10.39
CA ASN A 450 12.18 -10.04 -10.08
C ASN A 450 11.11 -9.13 -10.69
N GLU A 451 9.84 -9.43 -10.53
CA GLU A 451 8.78 -8.56 -11.02
C GLU A 451 8.49 -7.44 -10.03
N THR A 452 9.19 -6.34 -10.22
CA THR A 452 8.74 -5.04 -9.71
C THR A 452 7.48 -4.64 -10.47
N ALA A 453 6.38 -4.45 -9.75
CA ALA A 453 5.26 -3.71 -10.33
C ALA A 453 5.79 -2.38 -10.88
N PRO A 454 5.45 -2.00 -12.13
CA PRO A 454 5.92 -0.76 -12.71
C PRO A 454 5.53 0.43 -11.82
N GLY A 455 6.51 1.21 -11.39
CA GLY A 455 6.29 2.40 -10.55
C GLY A 455 6.53 2.21 -9.06
N LEU A 456 6.80 0.99 -8.58
CA LEU A 456 7.20 0.76 -7.20
C LEU A 456 8.72 0.62 -7.10
N THR A 457 9.36 1.59 -6.46
CA THR A 457 10.80 1.56 -6.21
C THR A 457 11.18 0.47 -5.22
N SER A 458 12.40 0.03 -5.29
CA SER A 458 13.07 -1.07 -4.57
C SER A 458 12.74 -1.30 -3.08
N PRO A 459 12.29 -0.34 -2.26
CA PRO A 459 11.94 -0.58 -0.86
C PRO A 459 10.76 -1.53 -0.64
N MET A 460 9.91 -1.75 -1.64
CA MET A 460 8.74 -2.64 -1.52
C MET A 460 9.03 -4.13 -1.77
N LYS A 461 10.29 -4.50 -1.99
CA LYS A 461 10.72 -5.91 -2.07
C LYS A 461 10.86 -6.59 -0.70
N GLN A 462 10.65 -5.85 0.39
CA GLN A 462 10.72 -6.44 1.72
C GLN A 462 9.39 -7.12 2.04
N ASN A 463 9.47 -8.38 2.20
CA ASN A 463 8.40 -9.33 2.41
C ASN A 463 7.54 -8.96 3.62
N GLY A 464 6.22 -8.79 3.45
CA GLY A 464 5.23 -8.56 4.51
C GLY A 464 5.04 -9.75 5.45
N ASN A 465 6.12 -10.42 5.78
CA ASN A 465 6.16 -11.66 6.54
C ASN A 465 6.71 -11.45 7.97
N GLY A 466 6.56 -10.24 8.54
CA GLY A 466 7.06 -9.93 9.89
C GLY A 466 8.57 -9.78 10.01
N LYS A 467 9.33 -9.89 8.90
CA LYS A 467 10.80 -9.71 8.89
C LYS A 467 11.24 -8.27 8.67
N VAL A 468 10.34 -7.32 8.84
CA VAL A 468 10.67 -5.89 8.72
C VAL A 468 11.11 -5.36 10.08
N TYR A 469 12.26 -4.71 10.09
CA TYR A 469 12.77 -4.11 11.33
C TYR A 469 11.84 -2.95 11.75
N PRO A 470 11.33 -2.94 13.00
CA PRO A 470 10.47 -1.87 13.47
C PRO A 470 11.24 -0.55 13.58
N LEU A 471 10.52 0.56 13.59
CA LEU A 471 11.12 1.88 13.77
C LEU A 471 11.75 2.03 15.16
N ASN A 472 12.95 2.56 15.20
CA ASN A 472 13.65 2.80 16.44
C ASN A 472 13.04 3.96 17.25
N LYS A 473 13.06 3.84 18.56
CA LYS A 473 12.87 4.97 19.49
C LYS A 473 14.22 5.66 19.70
N ASN A 474 14.27 6.95 19.40
CA ASN A 474 15.48 7.74 19.58
C ASN A 474 15.29 8.75 20.70
N TYR A 475 16.31 8.92 21.52
CA TYR A 475 16.37 9.94 22.57
C TYR A 475 17.61 10.77 22.36
N VAL A 476 17.43 12.08 22.18
CA VAL A 476 18.53 13.01 21.88
C VAL A 476 18.52 14.16 22.89
N PHE A 477 19.65 14.43 23.48
CA PHE A 477 19.90 15.63 24.28
C PHE A 477 20.84 16.53 23.50
N GLY A 478 20.53 17.80 23.42
CA GLY A 478 21.37 18.76 22.72
C GLY A 478 21.45 20.09 23.41
N ILE A 479 22.57 20.77 23.16
CA ILE A 479 22.83 22.15 23.57
C ILE A 479 23.19 22.93 22.32
N GLU A 480 22.50 24.03 22.10
CA GLU A 480 22.72 24.95 21.00
C GLU A 480 23.13 26.31 21.61
N PHE A 481 24.22 26.88 21.10
CA PHE A 481 24.70 28.18 21.54
C PHE A 481 25.22 28.98 20.34
N THR A 482 25.01 30.30 20.41
CA THR A 482 25.50 31.27 19.43
C THR A 482 26.39 32.28 20.14
N PHE A 483 27.53 32.60 19.53
CA PHE A 483 28.50 33.58 20.07
C PHE A 483 28.24 34.99 19.51
#